data_ee36f65efa3a5966f88086cb3b05c1fb
#
_entry.id   ee36f65efa3a5966f88086cb3b05c1fb
#
_cell.length_a   1.000
_cell.length_b   1.000
_cell.length_c   1.000
_cell.angle_alpha   90.00
_cell.angle_beta   90.00
_cell.angle_gamma   90.00
#
_symmetry.space_group_name_H-M   'P 1'
#
loop_
_entity.id
_entity.type
_entity.pdbx_description
1 polymer ?
#
loop_
_entity_poly.entity_id
_entity_poly.type
_entity_poly.pdbx_seq_one_letter_code
_entity_poly.pdbx_strand_id
1 'polypeptide(L)'
;TIVIGILFANFILMFGFMFEPMLDHFQEQITSNMIADYQYLLKAPQETENEEAEKYSATSLKTLEENGKKSEEVSVYGIQSDSAYLDLDWKTKDDGVIISTAYANKLNVEEGDTITVKESYGEKEYTFHVDGVYDYPAAIAMFMPQEQFNKTFDFDADSFNGYFSNTEITDIDD
;
A
#
# COMPACT_ATOMS: atom_id res chain seq x y z
N THR A 1 -18.00 -21.59 46.29
CA THR A 1 -18.66 -20.47 45.57
C THR A 1 -17.83 -19.18 45.61
N ILE A 2 -17.31 -18.73 46.76
CA ILE A 2 -16.51 -17.51 46.92
C ILE A 2 -15.17 -17.60 46.17
N VAL A 3 -14.48 -18.74 46.21
CA VAL A 3 -13.20 -18.96 45.52
C VAL A 3 -13.34 -18.83 44.01
N ILE A 4 -14.44 -19.35 43.45
CA ILE A 4 -14.72 -19.23 42.01
C ILE A 4 -14.96 -17.76 41.60
N GLY A 5 -15.68 -17.01 42.47
CA GLY A 5 -15.90 -15.58 42.23
C GLY A 5 -14.59 -14.75 42.23
N ILE A 6 -13.68 -15.03 43.17
CA ILE A 6 -12.36 -14.37 43.24
C ILE A 6 -11.51 -14.75 42.04
N LEU A 7 -11.50 -16.00 41.61
CA LEU A 7 -10.79 -16.44 40.41
C LEU A 7 -11.30 -15.73 39.14
N PHE A 8 -12.61 -15.61 39.02
CA PHE A 8 -13.24 -14.94 37.87
C PHE A 8 -12.94 -13.44 37.86
N ALA A 9 -13.00 -12.80 39.04
CA ALA A 9 -12.65 -11.38 39.17
C ALA A 9 -11.18 -11.12 38.83
N ASN A 10 -10.25 -11.96 39.28
CA ASN A 10 -8.84 -11.87 38.93
C ASN A 10 -8.60 -12.12 37.45
N PHE A 11 -9.33 -13.05 36.83
CA PHE A 11 -9.22 -13.30 35.38
C PHE A 11 -9.67 -12.09 34.55
N ILE A 12 -10.81 -11.49 34.94
CA ILE A 12 -11.30 -10.25 34.25
C ILE A 12 -10.34 -9.08 34.42
N LEU A 13 -9.77 -8.93 35.63
CA LEU A 13 -8.75 -7.90 35.91
C LEU A 13 -7.48 -8.11 35.06
N MET A 14 -6.96 -9.33 35.03
CA MET A 14 -5.79 -9.66 34.17
C MET A 14 -6.10 -9.41 32.71
N PHE A 15 -7.27 -9.80 32.23
CA PHE A 15 -7.68 -9.57 30.86
C PHE A 15 -7.79 -8.06 30.54
N GLY A 16 -8.36 -7.27 31.46
CA GLY A 16 -8.46 -5.81 31.32
C GLY A 16 -7.09 -5.14 31.25
N PHE A 17 -6.14 -5.53 32.08
CA PHE A 17 -4.77 -4.98 32.05
C PHE A 17 -3.95 -5.40 30.82
N MET A 18 -4.28 -6.51 30.17
CA MET A 18 -3.63 -6.93 28.91
C MET A 18 -4.22 -6.22 27.69
N PHE A 19 -5.44 -5.70 27.77
CA PHE A 19 -6.15 -5.14 26.62
C PHE A 19 -5.58 -3.78 26.20
N GLU A 20 -5.22 -2.95 27.17
CA GLU A 20 -4.69 -1.60 26.92
C GLU A 20 -3.36 -1.61 26.16
N PRO A 21 -2.30 -2.33 26.60
CA PRO A 21 -1.05 -2.40 25.84
C PRO A 21 -1.18 -3.14 24.51
N MET A 22 -2.15 -4.05 24.40
CA MET A 22 -2.45 -4.72 23.13
C MET A 22 -3.06 -3.75 22.12
N LEU A 23 -4.00 -2.90 22.55
CA LEU A 23 -4.60 -1.88 21.70
C LEU A 23 -3.57 -0.83 21.27
N ASP A 24 -2.72 -0.36 22.17
CA ASP A 24 -1.64 0.59 21.86
C ASP A 24 -0.68 0.00 20.82
N HIS A 25 -0.29 -1.25 20.98
CA HIS A 25 0.56 -1.94 20.00
C HIS A 25 -0.12 -2.09 18.63
N PHE A 26 -1.42 -2.39 18.59
CA PHE A 26 -2.16 -2.41 17.32
C PHE A 26 -2.29 -1.03 16.68
N GLN A 27 -2.50 0.01 17.46
CA GLN A 27 -2.55 1.39 16.95
C GLN A 27 -1.19 1.82 16.38
N GLU A 28 -0.09 1.55 17.09
CA GLU A 28 1.26 1.82 16.59
C GLU A 28 1.56 1.05 15.27
N GLN A 29 1.17 -0.22 15.18
CA GLN A 29 1.34 -1.01 13.96
C GLN A 29 0.50 -0.46 12.80
N ILE A 30 -0.74 -0.05 13.01
CA ILE A 30 -1.59 0.52 11.97
C ILE A 30 -1.00 1.84 11.50
N THR A 31 -0.61 2.72 12.39
CA THR A 31 -0.07 4.04 12.07
C THR A 31 1.30 3.94 11.38
N SER A 32 2.18 3.02 11.81
CA SER A 32 3.48 2.80 11.18
C SER A 32 3.40 2.18 9.78
N ASN A 33 2.27 1.58 9.44
CA ASN A 33 2.03 0.94 8.14
C ASN A 33 1.27 1.83 7.15
N MET A 34 0.97 3.08 7.52
CA MET A 34 0.36 4.06 6.62
C MET A 34 1.44 4.88 5.90
N ILE A 35 1.23 5.13 4.62
CA ILE A 35 2.13 5.97 3.81
C ILE A 35 2.04 7.44 4.26
N ALA A 36 0.82 7.89 4.58
CA ALA A 36 0.51 9.23 5.07
C ALA A 36 -0.67 9.15 6.04
N ASP A 37 -0.90 10.20 6.84
CA ASP A 37 -2.03 10.26 7.78
C ASP A 37 -3.38 10.22 7.04
N TYR A 38 -3.41 10.80 5.84
CA TYR A 38 -4.57 10.79 4.95
C TYR A 38 -4.16 10.30 3.56
N GLN A 39 -4.97 9.40 3.02
CA GLN A 39 -4.82 8.90 1.66
C GLN A 39 -6.16 9.01 0.96
N TYR A 40 -6.22 9.89 -0.04
CA TYR A 40 -7.42 10.14 -0.82
C TYR A 40 -7.34 9.42 -2.16
N LEU A 41 -8.42 8.75 -2.54
CA LEU A 41 -8.59 8.21 -3.89
C LEU A 41 -9.77 8.95 -4.54
N LEU A 42 -9.48 9.68 -5.60
CA LEU A 42 -10.43 10.56 -6.27
C LEU A 42 -11.24 9.80 -7.33
N LYS A 43 -12.52 10.10 -7.44
CA LYS A 43 -13.39 9.61 -8.53
C LYS A 43 -13.07 10.29 -9.87
N ALA A 44 -12.60 11.53 -9.81
CA ALA A 44 -12.11 12.32 -10.94
C ALA A 44 -10.97 13.23 -10.45
N PRO A 45 -9.98 13.56 -11.29
CA PRO A 45 -8.90 14.46 -10.91
C PRO A 45 -9.46 15.81 -10.45
N GLN A 46 -9.10 16.22 -9.24
CA GLN A 46 -9.44 17.52 -8.66
C GLN A 46 -8.17 18.12 -8.08
N GLU A 47 -7.92 19.40 -8.32
CA GLU A 47 -6.80 20.12 -7.72
C GLU A 47 -7.17 20.60 -6.31
N THR A 48 -6.18 20.66 -5.42
CA THR A 48 -6.32 21.17 -4.05
C THR A 48 -5.34 22.33 -3.82
N GLU A 49 -5.69 23.24 -2.93
CA GLU A 49 -4.82 24.32 -2.45
C GLU A 49 -3.93 23.85 -1.26
N ASN A 50 -4.07 22.61 -0.81
CA ASN A 50 -3.29 22.07 0.29
C ASN A 50 -1.83 21.81 -0.15
N GLU A 51 -0.89 22.56 0.40
CA GLU A 51 0.55 22.49 0.06
C GLU A 51 1.22 21.16 0.47
N GLU A 52 0.63 20.40 1.41
CA GLU A 52 1.15 19.10 1.86
C GLU A 52 0.58 17.93 1.03
N ALA A 53 -0.38 18.21 0.16
CA ALA A 53 -0.99 17.19 -0.67
C ALA A 53 -0.07 16.80 -1.83
N GLU A 54 0.40 15.56 -1.84
CA GLU A 54 1.21 14.98 -2.89
C GLU A 54 0.37 14.11 -3.81
N LYS A 55 0.39 14.41 -5.11
CA LYS A 55 -0.32 13.63 -6.12
C LYS A 55 0.27 12.24 -6.28
N TYR A 56 -0.58 11.23 -6.36
CA TYR A 56 -0.20 9.89 -6.75
C TYR A 56 -1.24 9.27 -7.69
N SER A 57 -0.87 8.17 -8.33
CA SER A 57 -1.82 7.33 -9.07
C SER A 57 -1.88 5.94 -8.46
N ALA A 58 -3.05 5.33 -8.51
CA ALA A 58 -3.23 3.96 -8.09
C ALA A 58 -4.13 3.18 -9.05
N THR A 59 -3.81 1.91 -9.23
CA THR A 59 -4.65 0.93 -9.93
C THR A 59 -4.51 -0.43 -9.26
N SER A 60 -5.34 -1.37 -9.66
CA SER A 60 -5.32 -2.74 -9.14
C SER A 60 -5.05 -3.73 -10.26
N LEU A 61 -4.08 -4.59 -10.05
CA LEU A 61 -3.74 -5.73 -10.89
C LEU A 61 -3.92 -7.03 -10.11
N LYS A 62 -3.71 -8.15 -10.76
CA LYS A 62 -3.73 -9.49 -10.13
C LYS A 62 -2.48 -10.27 -10.50
N THR A 63 -2.00 -11.07 -9.57
CA THR A 63 -0.98 -12.07 -9.88
C THR A 63 -1.55 -13.15 -10.79
N LEU A 64 -0.68 -13.84 -11.53
CA LEU A 64 -1.07 -15.00 -12.29
C LEU A 64 -1.45 -16.16 -11.35
N GLU A 65 -2.37 -17.01 -11.79
CA GLU A 65 -2.68 -18.26 -11.10
C GLU A 65 -1.60 -19.29 -11.45
N GLU A 66 -0.77 -19.63 -10.47
CA GLU A 66 0.29 -20.61 -10.63
C GLU A 66 0.19 -21.72 -9.60
N ASN A 67 0.45 -22.97 -10.02
CA ASN A 67 0.56 -24.13 -9.15
C ASN A 67 -0.63 -24.34 -8.19
N GLY A 68 -1.86 -23.98 -8.60
CA GLY A 68 -3.06 -24.10 -7.78
C GLY A 68 -3.21 -23.03 -6.70
N LYS A 69 -2.34 -22.02 -6.67
CA LYS A 69 -2.52 -20.82 -5.86
C LYS A 69 -3.49 -19.87 -6.57
N LYS A 70 -4.44 -19.32 -5.82
CA LYS A 70 -5.34 -18.29 -6.33
C LYS A 70 -4.57 -17.01 -6.64
N SER A 71 -5.07 -16.27 -7.64
CA SER A 71 -4.56 -14.92 -7.90
C SER A 71 -4.80 -14.01 -6.70
N GLU A 72 -3.80 -13.18 -6.40
CA GLU A 72 -3.86 -12.15 -5.36
C GLU A 72 -4.00 -10.78 -6.01
N GLU A 73 -4.78 -9.93 -5.38
CA GLU A 73 -4.88 -8.54 -5.80
C GLU A 73 -3.63 -7.77 -5.41
N VAL A 74 -3.11 -6.96 -6.33
CA VAL A 74 -1.91 -6.16 -6.17
C VAL A 74 -2.28 -4.71 -6.36
N SER A 75 -2.08 -3.89 -5.33
CA SER A 75 -2.20 -2.44 -5.45
C SER A 75 -0.96 -1.87 -6.13
N VAL A 76 -1.15 -1.14 -7.21
CA VAL A 76 -0.05 -0.53 -7.97
C VAL A 76 -0.11 0.98 -7.79
N TYR A 77 0.99 1.56 -7.33
CA TYR A 77 1.11 2.99 -7.07
C TYR A 77 2.12 3.65 -8.01
N GLY A 78 1.71 4.74 -8.64
CA GLY A 78 2.58 5.69 -9.33
C GLY A 78 2.94 6.83 -8.39
N ILE A 79 4.22 6.97 -8.06
CA ILE A 79 4.73 7.87 -7.01
C ILE A 79 5.61 8.93 -7.64
N GLN A 80 5.54 10.17 -7.14
CA GLN A 80 6.42 11.26 -7.56
C GLN A 80 7.88 10.92 -7.25
N SER A 81 8.79 11.32 -8.15
CA SER A 81 10.22 10.99 -8.02
C SER A 81 10.88 11.64 -6.80
N ASP A 82 10.30 12.73 -6.33
CA ASP A 82 10.72 13.54 -5.18
C ASP A 82 9.72 13.46 -4.02
N SER A 83 9.04 12.32 -3.88
CA SER A 83 8.01 12.11 -2.87
C SER A 83 8.51 12.46 -1.47
N ALA A 84 7.70 13.22 -0.75
CA ALA A 84 7.93 13.54 0.67
C ALA A 84 7.48 12.40 1.60
N TYR A 85 6.67 11.46 1.10
CA TYR A 85 6.06 10.38 1.88
C TYR A 85 6.74 9.02 1.70
N LEU A 86 7.40 8.80 0.55
CA LEU A 86 8.02 7.53 0.21
C LEU A 86 9.44 7.75 -0.30
N ASP A 87 10.43 7.27 0.44
CA ASP A 87 11.83 7.24 0.00
C ASP A 87 12.10 5.95 -0.77
N LEU A 88 11.93 6.03 -2.08
CA LEU A 88 12.06 4.90 -3.01
C LEU A 88 13.19 5.15 -4.00
N ASP A 89 14.08 4.18 -4.15
CA ASP A 89 15.24 4.24 -5.06
C ASP A 89 15.06 3.26 -6.23
N TRP A 90 14.59 3.75 -7.36
CA TRP A 90 14.45 2.97 -8.58
C TRP A 90 15.78 2.89 -9.33
N LYS A 91 16.22 1.67 -9.60
CA LYS A 91 17.50 1.37 -10.27
C LYS A 91 17.36 1.17 -11.77
N THR A 92 16.23 0.61 -12.19
CA THR A 92 15.95 0.24 -13.58
C THR A 92 15.01 1.26 -14.21
N LYS A 93 15.31 1.68 -15.43
CA LYS A 93 14.44 2.58 -16.19
C LYS A 93 13.38 1.76 -16.93
N ASP A 94 12.18 2.34 -17.04
CA ASP A 94 11.04 1.88 -17.84
C ASP A 94 10.25 0.65 -17.31
N ASP A 95 10.83 -0.30 -16.59
CA ASP A 95 10.16 -1.50 -16.09
C ASP A 95 10.51 -1.87 -14.64
N GLY A 96 11.31 -1.05 -13.96
CA GLY A 96 11.68 -1.25 -12.56
C GLY A 96 10.52 -0.93 -11.62
N VAL A 97 10.29 -1.80 -10.65
CA VAL A 97 9.31 -1.60 -9.58
C VAL A 97 9.91 -1.94 -8.22
N ILE A 98 9.41 -1.29 -7.19
CA ILE A 98 9.68 -1.65 -5.80
C ILE A 98 8.43 -2.34 -5.25
N ILE A 99 8.60 -3.51 -4.66
CA ILE A 99 7.49 -4.28 -4.10
C ILE A 99 7.41 -4.10 -2.58
N SER A 100 6.22 -4.29 -2.01
CA SER A 100 6.02 -4.29 -0.56
C SER A 100 6.59 -5.55 0.09
N THR A 101 6.94 -5.47 1.40
CA THR A 101 7.30 -6.66 2.19
C THR A 101 6.17 -7.69 2.22
N ALA A 102 4.90 -7.26 2.18
CA ALA A 102 3.76 -8.17 2.06
C ALA A 102 3.78 -8.95 0.73
N TYR A 103 4.10 -8.29 -0.39
CA TYR A 103 4.27 -8.92 -1.70
C TYR A 103 5.41 -9.93 -1.68
N ALA A 104 6.59 -9.49 -1.27
CA ALA A 104 7.81 -10.30 -1.21
C ALA A 104 7.60 -11.58 -0.40
N ASN A 105 7.06 -11.46 0.80
CA ASN A 105 6.85 -12.59 1.71
C ASN A 105 5.76 -13.56 1.22
N LYS A 106 4.64 -13.04 0.71
CA LYS A 106 3.50 -13.89 0.31
C LYS A 106 3.76 -14.67 -0.97
N LEU A 107 4.47 -14.06 -1.91
CA LEU A 107 4.73 -14.64 -3.22
C LEU A 107 6.15 -15.20 -3.36
N ASN A 108 6.99 -15.03 -2.35
CA ASN A 108 8.38 -15.45 -2.30
C ASN A 108 9.19 -14.85 -3.46
N VAL A 109 9.10 -13.52 -3.59
CA VAL A 109 9.79 -12.71 -4.60
C VAL A 109 10.86 -11.87 -3.92
N GLU A 110 12.03 -11.76 -4.56
CA GLU A 110 13.19 -11.03 -4.06
C GLU A 110 13.63 -9.94 -5.05
N GLU A 111 14.48 -9.01 -4.58
CA GLU A 111 15.15 -8.04 -5.46
C GLU A 111 15.92 -8.75 -6.57
N GLY A 112 15.77 -8.28 -7.80
CA GLY A 112 16.37 -8.86 -8.99
C GLY A 112 15.47 -9.84 -9.75
N ASP A 113 14.35 -10.25 -9.15
CA ASP A 113 13.38 -11.12 -9.83
C ASP A 113 12.58 -10.35 -10.90
N THR A 114 11.96 -11.12 -11.77
CA THR A 114 10.98 -10.61 -12.73
C THR A 114 9.60 -11.13 -12.36
N ILE A 115 8.62 -10.23 -12.27
CA ILE A 115 7.25 -10.54 -11.92
C ILE A 115 6.31 -10.26 -13.09
N THR A 116 5.28 -11.09 -13.24
CA THR A 116 4.21 -10.87 -14.21
C THR A 116 2.88 -10.77 -13.47
N VAL A 117 2.13 -9.73 -13.81
CA VAL A 117 0.80 -9.44 -13.27
C VAL A 117 -0.14 -9.16 -14.43
N LYS A 118 -1.45 -9.29 -14.22
CA LYS A 118 -2.48 -9.06 -15.23
C LYS A 118 -3.54 -8.10 -14.76
N GLU A 119 -4.27 -7.55 -15.69
CA GLU A 119 -5.45 -6.72 -15.40
C GLU A 119 -6.48 -7.48 -14.57
N SER A 120 -7.12 -6.78 -13.61
CA SER A 120 -8.16 -7.36 -12.76
C SER A 120 -9.41 -7.77 -13.54
N TYR A 121 -9.72 -7.07 -14.64
CA TYR A 121 -10.89 -7.27 -15.49
C TYR A 121 -10.57 -7.43 -16.99
N GLY A 122 -9.30 -7.66 -17.33
CA GLY A 122 -8.80 -7.82 -18.69
C GLY A 122 -7.87 -9.03 -18.83
N GLU A 123 -7.30 -9.16 -20.02
CA GLU A 123 -6.36 -10.23 -20.36
C GLU A 123 -4.91 -9.70 -20.54
N LYS A 124 -4.72 -8.38 -20.45
CA LYS A 124 -3.40 -7.77 -20.64
C LYS A 124 -2.50 -8.10 -19.46
N GLU A 125 -1.31 -8.58 -19.78
CA GLU A 125 -0.26 -8.91 -18.82
C GLU A 125 0.84 -7.84 -18.87
N TYR A 126 1.44 -7.60 -17.72
CA TYR A 126 2.55 -6.67 -17.54
C TYR A 126 3.68 -7.41 -16.84
N THR A 127 4.89 -7.20 -17.31
CA THR A 127 6.09 -7.78 -16.73
C THR A 127 7.00 -6.67 -16.21
N PHE A 128 7.46 -6.81 -14.97
CA PHE A 128 8.30 -5.83 -14.29
C PHE A 128 9.53 -6.47 -13.68
N HIS A 129 10.60 -5.69 -13.57
CA HIS A 129 11.81 -6.05 -12.84
C HIS A 129 11.74 -5.50 -11.41
N VAL A 130 12.04 -6.34 -10.41
CA VAL A 130 12.00 -5.93 -9.00
C VAL A 130 13.32 -5.26 -8.62
N ASP A 131 13.30 -3.95 -8.47
CA ASP A 131 14.46 -3.14 -8.08
C ASP A 131 14.76 -3.17 -6.59
N GLY A 132 13.77 -3.50 -5.77
CA GLY A 132 13.92 -3.57 -4.32
C GLY A 132 12.63 -3.92 -3.60
N VAL A 133 12.73 -4.01 -2.28
CA VAL A 133 11.61 -4.28 -1.38
C VAL A 133 11.50 -3.12 -0.39
N TYR A 134 10.33 -2.51 -0.31
CA TYR A 134 10.00 -1.45 0.63
C TYR A 134 9.23 -2.03 1.82
N ASP A 135 9.58 -1.58 3.04
CA ASP A 135 8.92 -2.06 4.26
C ASP A 135 7.49 -1.54 4.38
N TYR A 136 6.58 -2.25 3.74
CA TYR A 136 5.15 -1.96 3.73
C TYR A 136 4.38 -3.28 3.87
N PRO A 137 4.12 -3.72 5.12
CA PRO A 137 3.43 -4.98 5.40
C PRO A 137 1.90 -4.89 5.26
N ALA A 138 1.33 -3.68 5.10
CA ALA A 138 -0.12 -3.46 5.13
C ALA A 138 -0.86 -4.09 3.93
N ALA A 139 -0.24 -4.13 2.75
CA ALA A 139 -0.86 -4.64 1.53
C ALA A 139 0.16 -5.25 0.56
N ILE A 140 -0.32 -6.14 -0.31
CA ILE A 140 0.41 -6.62 -1.48
C ILE A 140 0.43 -5.47 -2.48
N ALA A 141 1.55 -4.77 -2.58
CA ALA A 141 1.67 -3.57 -3.37
C ALA A 141 2.96 -3.53 -4.19
N MET A 142 2.93 -2.77 -5.28
CA MET A 142 4.11 -2.37 -6.02
C MET A 142 4.09 -0.87 -6.27
N PHE A 143 5.27 -0.29 -6.31
CA PHE A 143 5.50 1.14 -6.48
C PHE A 143 6.37 1.35 -7.71
N MET A 144 6.01 2.32 -8.53
CA MET A 144 6.78 2.75 -9.69
C MET A 144 6.74 4.27 -9.82
N PRO A 145 7.67 4.89 -10.57
CA PRO A 145 7.60 6.31 -10.87
C PRO A 145 6.27 6.68 -11.52
N GLN A 146 5.71 7.85 -11.19
CA GLN A 146 4.44 8.35 -11.74
C GLN A 146 4.45 8.39 -13.28
N GLU A 147 5.56 8.82 -13.87
CA GLU A 147 5.72 8.85 -15.34
C GLU A 147 5.64 7.46 -15.95
N GLN A 148 6.31 6.47 -15.35
CA GLN A 148 6.26 5.08 -15.76
C GLN A 148 4.85 4.51 -15.62
N PHE A 149 4.15 4.81 -14.51
CA PHE A 149 2.78 4.40 -14.26
C PHE A 149 1.84 4.89 -15.38
N ASN A 150 1.87 6.20 -15.66
CA ASN A 150 1.01 6.80 -16.68
C ASN A 150 1.28 6.21 -18.06
N LYS A 151 2.56 6.01 -18.43
CA LYS A 151 2.95 5.39 -19.70
C LYS A 151 2.52 3.92 -19.79
N THR A 152 2.67 3.15 -18.72
CA THR A 152 2.36 1.70 -18.68
C THR A 152 0.86 1.43 -18.82
N PHE A 153 0.04 2.28 -18.19
CA PHE A 153 -1.41 2.11 -18.14
C PHE A 153 -2.19 3.02 -19.11
N ASP A 154 -1.49 3.64 -20.07
CA ASP A 154 -2.06 4.49 -21.12
C ASP A 154 -2.85 5.70 -20.55
N PHE A 155 -2.37 6.29 -19.46
CA PHE A 155 -2.89 7.56 -18.92
C PHE A 155 -2.14 8.77 -19.50
N ASP A 156 -2.78 9.93 -19.45
CA ASP A 156 -2.13 11.19 -19.80
C ASP A 156 -0.95 11.49 -18.85
N ALA A 157 0.06 12.18 -19.34
CA ALA A 157 1.31 12.41 -18.61
C ALA A 157 1.12 13.09 -17.24
N ASP A 158 0.12 13.96 -17.13
CA ASP A 158 -0.21 14.69 -15.89
C ASP A 158 -1.34 14.04 -15.09
N SER A 159 -1.77 12.84 -15.46
CA SER A 159 -2.86 12.14 -14.77
C SER A 159 -2.45 11.70 -13.38
N PHE A 160 -3.38 11.86 -12.46
CA PHE A 160 -3.32 11.33 -11.10
C PHE A 160 -4.74 10.99 -10.64
N ASN A 161 -4.86 10.17 -9.62
CA ASN A 161 -6.17 9.83 -9.05
C ASN A 161 -6.18 9.77 -7.52
N GLY A 162 -5.20 10.35 -6.86
CA GLY A 162 -5.19 10.42 -5.41
C GLY A 162 -4.20 11.43 -4.83
N TYR A 163 -4.31 11.64 -3.53
CA TYR A 163 -3.40 12.46 -2.73
C TYR A 163 -2.96 11.73 -1.46
N PHE A 164 -1.67 11.85 -1.14
CA PHE A 164 -1.15 11.65 0.21
C PHE A 164 -1.08 13.00 0.91
N SER A 165 -1.46 13.05 2.18
CA SER A 165 -1.34 14.26 3.00
C SER A 165 -1.23 13.90 4.47
N ASN A 166 -0.48 14.69 5.25
CA ASN A 166 -0.50 14.60 6.71
C ASN A 166 -1.51 15.58 7.33
N THR A 167 -2.16 16.38 6.49
CA THR A 167 -3.26 17.26 6.90
C THR A 167 -4.51 16.94 6.10
N GLU A 168 -5.68 17.16 6.72
CA GLU A 168 -6.97 16.94 6.07
C GLU A 168 -7.14 17.88 4.87
N ILE A 169 -7.53 17.33 3.72
CA ILE A 169 -7.87 18.10 2.52
C ILE A 169 -9.37 18.36 2.54
N THR A 170 -9.77 19.63 2.61
CA THR A 170 -11.17 20.03 2.78
C THR A 170 -11.80 20.66 1.53
N ASP A 171 -11.04 20.86 0.48
CA ASP A 171 -11.41 21.54 -0.76
C ASP A 171 -11.59 20.58 -1.96
N ILE A 172 -11.64 19.29 -1.69
CA ILE A 172 -11.98 18.24 -2.67
C ILE A 172 -13.31 17.58 -2.31
N ASP A 173 -14.11 17.24 -3.32
CA ASP A 173 -15.39 16.55 -3.15
C ASP A 173 -15.21 15.04 -2.98
N ASP A 174 -15.96 14.39 -2.09
CA ASP A 174 -16.02 12.95 -1.82
C ASP A 174 -16.54 12.10 -3.02
#